data_9b0298922c6e41bc3c689e38aa1c1996
#
_entry.id   9b0298922c6e41bc3c689e38aa1c1996
#
_cell.length_a   1.000
_cell.length_b   1.000
_cell.length_c   1.000
_cell.angle_alpha   90.00
_cell.angle_beta   90.00
_cell.angle_gamma   90.00
#
_symmetry.space_group_name_H-M   'P 1'
#
loop_
_entity.id
_entity.type
_entity.pdbx_description
1 polymer ?
#
loop_
_entity_poly.entity_id
_entity_poly.type
_entity_poly.pdbx_seq_one_letter_code
_entity_poly.pdbx_strand_id
1 'polypeptide(L)'
;MKRILYIMLCTALFTGCGEDFTDLAPISNRNEADFYNAPEDFEVAINASYAGLQSTGVYGRGYWTMFEMRSDNTDQGPDATGLARQYTEINAFTEDALNEQITSAWSDSYRVIANCNVILD
;
A
#
# COMPACT_ATOMS: atom_id res chain seq x y z
N MET A 1 -27.66 -8.45 52.34
CA MET A 1 -26.27 -8.01 52.28
C MET A 1 -25.43 -8.81 51.26
N LYS A 2 -25.39 -10.13 51.31
CA LYS A 2 -24.59 -10.94 50.33
C LYS A 2 -24.99 -10.71 48.86
N ARG A 3 -26.27 -10.57 48.54
CA ARG A 3 -26.73 -10.34 47.14
C ARG A 3 -26.29 -8.99 46.59
N ILE A 4 -26.23 -7.96 47.42
CA ILE A 4 -25.77 -6.62 47.02
C ILE A 4 -24.29 -6.64 46.74
N LEU A 5 -23.50 -7.41 47.52
CA LEU A 5 -22.07 -7.60 47.32
C LEU A 5 -21.77 -8.28 45.98
N TYR A 6 -22.56 -9.29 45.57
CA TYR A 6 -22.40 -9.97 44.27
C TYR A 6 -22.74 -9.05 43.08
N ILE A 7 -23.76 -8.22 43.22
CA ILE A 7 -24.12 -7.24 42.16
C ILE A 7 -23.03 -6.19 42.02
N MET A 8 -22.45 -5.70 43.13
CA MET A 8 -21.37 -4.74 43.12
C MET A 8 -20.04 -5.34 42.52
N LEU A 9 -19.80 -6.61 42.77
CA LEU A 9 -18.64 -7.33 42.19
C LEU A 9 -18.82 -7.56 40.69
N CYS A 10 -20.04 -7.89 40.23
CA CYS A 10 -20.32 -8.05 38.80
C CYS A 10 -20.21 -6.73 38.02
N THR A 11 -20.71 -5.61 38.57
CA THR A 11 -20.57 -4.30 37.90
C THR A 11 -19.13 -3.83 37.79
N ALA A 12 -18.26 -4.16 38.74
CA ALA A 12 -16.84 -3.82 38.68
C ALA A 12 -16.08 -4.58 37.57
N LEU A 13 -16.60 -5.72 37.10
CA LEU A 13 -15.96 -6.51 36.01
C LEU A 13 -16.27 -5.95 34.60
N PHE A 14 -17.26 -5.08 34.45
CA PHE A 14 -17.64 -4.49 33.16
C PHE A 14 -16.96 -3.16 32.84
N THR A 15 -16.17 -2.58 33.76
CA THR A 15 -15.53 -1.27 33.56
C THR A 15 -14.10 -1.35 33.01
N GLY A 16 -13.62 -2.53 32.61
CA GLY A 16 -12.21 -2.79 32.30
C GLY A 16 -11.79 -2.74 30.84
N CYS A 17 -12.68 -2.49 29.88
CA CYS A 17 -12.32 -2.43 28.47
C CYS A 17 -12.43 -0.99 27.96
N GLY A 18 -11.41 -0.18 28.20
CA GLY A 18 -11.19 1.05 27.46
C GLY A 18 -10.56 0.72 26.10
N GLU A 19 -10.93 1.44 25.03
CA GLU A 19 -10.34 1.31 23.68
C GLU A 19 -8.81 1.52 23.71
N ASP A 20 -8.31 2.33 24.63
CA ASP A 20 -6.89 2.62 24.84
C ASP A 20 -6.02 1.38 25.15
N PHE A 21 -6.62 0.28 25.64
CA PHE A 21 -5.86 -0.94 25.94
C PHE A 21 -5.41 -1.70 24.70
N THR A 22 -6.13 -1.54 23.60
CA THR A 22 -5.84 -2.22 22.31
C THR A 22 -5.12 -1.32 21.31
N ASP A 23 -5.08 -0.02 21.56
CA ASP A 23 -4.42 0.96 20.70
C ASP A 23 -2.92 1.11 21.09
N LEU A 24 -2.18 0.04 20.85
CA LEU A 24 -0.74 0.00 21.08
C LEU A 24 -0.02 0.51 19.84
N ALA A 25 0.32 1.80 19.83
CA ALA A 25 1.24 2.34 18.83
C ALA A 25 2.60 1.61 18.91
N PRO A 26 3.21 1.21 17.78
CA PRO A 26 4.53 0.59 17.77
C PRO A 26 5.57 1.53 18.35
N ILE A 27 6.28 1.09 19.40
CA ILE A 27 7.31 1.92 20.09
C ILE A 27 8.52 2.18 19.16
N SER A 28 8.74 1.34 18.16
CA SER A 28 9.90 1.39 17.27
C SER A 28 9.66 2.10 15.93
N ASN A 29 8.41 2.40 15.58
CA ASN A 29 8.07 3.10 14.35
C ASN A 29 7.24 4.34 14.68
N ARG A 30 7.53 5.46 14.02
CA ARG A 30 6.63 6.61 14.03
C ARG A 30 5.28 6.18 13.47
N ASN A 31 4.22 6.42 14.23
CA ASN A 31 2.87 6.27 13.75
C ASN A 31 2.42 7.59 13.08
N GLU A 32 1.31 7.55 12.38
CA GLU A 32 0.77 8.70 11.66
C GLU A 32 0.48 9.88 12.59
N ALA A 33 -0.05 9.62 13.80
CA ALA A 33 -0.38 10.65 14.78
C ALA A 33 0.86 11.38 15.34
N ASP A 34 2.03 10.71 15.35
CA ASP A 34 3.28 11.26 15.89
C ASP A 34 4.23 11.76 14.79
N PHE A 35 3.88 11.59 13.52
CA PHE A 35 4.77 11.92 12.41
C PHE A 35 4.67 13.39 12.00
N TYR A 36 3.47 13.94 11.89
CA TYR A 36 3.21 15.28 11.35
C TYR A 36 3.24 16.36 12.46
N ASN A 37 4.39 16.55 13.13
CA ASN A 37 4.54 17.52 14.22
C ASN A 37 5.20 18.84 13.80
N ALA A 38 5.91 18.84 12.67
CA ALA A 38 6.62 20.00 12.16
C ALA A 38 6.44 20.16 10.65
N PRO A 39 6.58 21.37 10.10
CA PRO A 39 6.50 21.59 8.64
C PRO A 39 7.46 20.71 7.84
N GLU A 40 8.64 20.43 8.39
CA GLU A 40 9.66 19.60 7.77
C GLU A 40 9.21 18.14 7.60
N ASP A 41 8.31 17.64 8.43
CA ASP A 41 7.77 16.30 8.34
C ASP A 41 6.91 16.16 7.08
N PHE A 42 6.19 17.20 6.67
CA PHE A 42 5.43 17.22 5.42
C PHE A 42 6.35 17.18 4.19
N GLU A 43 7.49 17.85 4.22
CA GLU A 43 8.47 17.77 3.12
C GLU A 43 9.02 16.35 2.99
N VAL A 44 9.30 15.68 4.09
CA VAL A 44 9.73 14.27 4.12
C VAL A 44 8.66 13.36 3.55
N ALA A 45 7.40 13.54 3.92
CA ALA A 45 6.26 12.75 3.43
C ALA A 45 6.05 12.95 1.92
N ILE A 46 6.12 14.20 1.43
CA ILE A 46 6.01 14.53 0.01
C ILE A 46 7.16 13.85 -0.77
N ASN A 47 8.40 13.97 -0.29
CA ASN A 47 9.55 13.32 -0.92
C ASN A 47 9.41 11.80 -0.95
N ALA A 48 8.86 11.19 0.11
CA ALA A 48 8.56 9.76 0.16
C ALA A 48 7.51 9.36 -0.88
N SER A 49 6.50 10.20 -1.12
CA SER A 49 5.49 9.97 -2.17
C SER A 49 6.12 10.04 -3.58
N TYR A 50 6.99 11.01 -3.85
CA TYR A 50 7.76 11.05 -5.09
C TYR A 50 8.68 9.83 -5.24
N ALA A 51 9.35 9.40 -4.17
CA ALA A 51 10.17 8.20 -4.21
C ALA A 51 9.34 6.94 -4.54
N GLY A 52 8.08 6.89 -4.12
CA GLY A 52 7.14 5.82 -4.49
C GLY A 52 6.93 5.68 -5.99
N LEU A 53 7.01 6.77 -6.76
CA LEU A 53 6.92 6.73 -8.22
C LEU A 53 8.10 5.99 -8.89
N GLN A 54 9.22 5.83 -8.19
CA GLN A 54 10.40 5.10 -8.70
C GLN A 54 10.26 3.58 -8.52
N SER A 55 9.15 3.11 -7.91
CA SER A 55 8.92 1.68 -7.72
C SER A 55 8.85 0.94 -9.05
N THR A 56 9.15 -0.37 -9.00
CA THR A 56 9.27 -1.20 -10.20
C THR A 56 7.98 -1.28 -11.00
N GLY A 57 6.83 -1.26 -10.37
CA GLY A 57 5.53 -1.31 -11.05
C GLY A 57 5.14 0.00 -11.73
N VAL A 58 5.74 1.13 -11.35
CA VAL A 58 5.45 2.45 -11.92
C VAL A 58 6.58 2.86 -12.88
N TYR A 59 7.23 4.00 -12.64
CA TYR A 59 8.26 4.53 -13.54
C TYR A 59 9.59 3.79 -13.48
N GLY A 60 9.84 2.98 -12.43
CA GLY A 60 11.06 2.18 -12.36
C GLY A 60 11.20 1.18 -13.52
N ARG A 61 10.08 0.56 -13.95
CA ARG A 61 10.04 -0.33 -15.11
C ARG A 61 8.65 -0.49 -15.72
N GLY A 62 7.63 -0.69 -14.89
CA GLY A 62 6.32 -1.22 -15.31
C GLY A 62 5.64 -0.36 -16.37
N TYR A 63 5.53 0.92 -16.16
CA TYR A 63 4.80 1.81 -17.06
C TYR A 63 5.45 1.88 -18.44
N TRP A 64 6.75 2.19 -18.52
CA TRP A 64 7.38 2.31 -19.82
C TRP A 64 7.38 0.96 -20.57
N THR A 65 7.57 -0.16 -19.86
CA THR A 65 7.50 -1.49 -20.47
C THR A 65 6.11 -1.75 -21.05
N MET A 66 5.04 -1.47 -20.30
CA MET A 66 3.68 -1.66 -20.78
C MET A 66 3.36 -0.77 -21.98
N PHE A 67 3.77 0.50 -21.94
CA PHE A 67 3.50 1.42 -23.03
C PHE A 67 4.28 1.06 -24.30
N GLU A 68 5.55 0.68 -24.17
CA GLU A 68 6.36 0.24 -25.31
C GLU A 68 5.85 -1.08 -25.89
N MET A 69 5.50 -2.06 -25.05
CA MET A 69 4.97 -3.35 -25.53
C MET A 69 3.62 -3.24 -26.24
N ARG A 70 2.87 -2.18 -26.00
CA ARG A 70 1.60 -1.89 -26.68
C ARG A 70 1.74 -0.98 -27.90
N SER A 71 2.96 -0.51 -28.19
CA SER A 71 3.22 0.31 -29.35
C SER A 71 3.55 -0.56 -30.58
N ASP A 72 3.32 -0.01 -31.77
CA ASP A 72 3.70 -0.66 -33.03
C ASP A 72 5.23 -0.69 -33.26
N ASN A 73 5.99 -0.04 -32.38
CA ASN A 73 7.44 0.11 -32.52
C ASN A 73 8.23 -0.99 -31.80
N THR A 74 7.60 -1.73 -30.89
CA THR A 74 8.25 -2.71 -30.04
C THR A 74 7.51 -4.04 -30.09
N ASP A 75 8.24 -5.10 -30.25
CA ASP A 75 7.74 -6.48 -30.20
C ASP A 75 8.55 -7.26 -29.15
N GLN A 76 7.88 -8.07 -28.34
CA GLN A 76 8.51 -8.95 -27.36
C GLN A 76 9.48 -9.95 -28.02
N GLY A 77 9.26 -10.28 -29.30
CA GLY A 77 9.99 -11.34 -29.97
C GLY A 77 9.59 -12.74 -29.48
N PRO A 78 10.22 -13.79 -30.02
CA PRO A 78 9.91 -15.15 -29.65
C PRO A 78 10.36 -15.45 -28.22
N ASP A 79 9.43 -15.80 -27.34
CA ASP A 79 9.72 -16.30 -26.00
C ASP A 79 9.75 -17.83 -25.99
N ALA A 80 10.91 -18.40 -26.33
CA ALA A 80 11.11 -19.84 -26.34
C ALA A 80 11.08 -20.48 -24.94
N THR A 81 11.21 -19.67 -23.88
CA THR A 81 11.31 -20.16 -22.50
C THR A 81 10.01 -20.04 -21.71
N GLY A 82 9.07 -19.23 -22.17
CA GLY A 82 7.83 -18.89 -21.46
C GLY A 82 8.06 -18.01 -20.22
N LEU A 83 9.28 -17.53 -19.99
CA LEU A 83 9.64 -16.70 -18.83
C LEU A 83 9.17 -15.25 -18.96
N ALA A 84 8.82 -14.83 -20.16
CA ALA A 84 8.37 -13.47 -20.45
C ALA A 84 6.85 -13.39 -20.73
N ARG A 85 6.09 -14.40 -20.28
CA ARG A 85 4.65 -14.49 -20.52
C ARG A 85 3.92 -13.18 -20.27
N GLN A 86 4.21 -12.48 -19.17
CA GLN A 86 3.57 -11.21 -18.81
C GLN A 86 3.79 -10.11 -19.85
N TYR A 87 4.92 -10.10 -20.54
CA TYR A 87 5.20 -9.15 -21.63
C TYR A 87 4.56 -9.56 -22.95
N THR A 88 4.60 -10.85 -23.26
CA THR A 88 3.94 -11.41 -24.44
C THR A 88 2.43 -11.17 -24.43
N GLU A 89 1.79 -11.35 -23.28
CA GLU A 89 0.36 -11.05 -23.09
C GLU A 89 0.05 -9.58 -23.34
N ILE A 90 0.86 -8.65 -22.81
CA ILE A 90 0.69 -7.21 -23.03
C ILE A 90 0.89 -6.85 -24.51
N ASN A 91 1.91 -7.40 -25.14
CA ASN A 91 2.18 -7.18 -26.57
C ASN A 91 1.05 -7.69 -27.46
N ALA A 92 0.46 -8.84 -27.10
CA ALA A 92 -0.64 -9.45 -27.84
C ALA A 92 -2.04 -8.90 -27.46
N PHE A 93 -2.15 -7.99 -26.49
CA PHE A 93 -3.42 -7.47 -25.93
C PHE A 93 -4.32 -8.59 -25.36
N THR A 94 -3.71 -9.59 -24.75
CA THR A 94 -4.40 -10.75 -24.15
C THR A 94 -4.21 -10.83 -22.64
N GLU A 95 -3.61 -9.82 -22.04
CA GLU A 95 -3.38 -9.76 -20.60
C GLU A 95 -4.70 -9.73 -19.82
N ASP A 96 -4.66 -10.29 -18.63
CA ASP A 96 -5.76 -10.28 -17.67
C ASP A 96 -5.32 -9.66 -16.32
N ALA A 97 -6.23 -9.66 -15.35
CA ALA A 97 -5.98 -9.12 -14.01
C ALA A 97 -4.94 -9.92 -13.20
N LEU A 98 -4.52 -11.09 -13.65
CA LEU A 98 -3.47 -11.91 -13.04
C LEU A 98 -2.10 -11.64 -13.65
N ASN A 99 -2.02 -10.82 -14.71
CA ASN A 99 -0.75 -10.43 -15.30
C ASN A 99 0.08 -9.65 -14.29
N GLU A 100 1.31 -10.12 -14.02
CA GLU A 100 2.19 -9.58 -12.99
C GLU A 100 2.54 -8.10 -13.22
N GLN A 101 2.71 -7.67 -14.48
CA GLN A 101 3.01 -6.26 -14.79
C GLN A 101 1.83 -5.36 -14.47
N ILE A 102 0.61 -5.78 -14.82
CA ILE A 102 -0.63 -5.05 -14.52
C ILE A 102 -0.85 -4.97 -13.01
N THR A 103 -0.72 -6.10 -12.31
CA THR A 103 -0.92 -6.17 -10.86
C THR A 103 0.09 -5.29 -10.11
N SER A 104 1.37 -5.32 -10.51
CA SER A 104 2.41 -4.49 -9.90
C SER A 104 2.16 -3.00 -10.16
N ALA A 105 1.82 -2.63 -11.39
CA ALA A 105 1.51 -1.25 -11.75
C ALA A 105 0.31 -0.72 -10.95
N TRP A 106 -0.75 -1.50 -10.83
CA TRP A 106 -1.93 -1.17 -10.04
C TRP A 106 -1.58 -0.98 -8.56
N SER A 107 -0.93 -1.97 -7.94
CA SER A 107 -0.58 -1.97 -6.52
C SER A 107 0.33 -0.79 -6.18
N ASP A 108 1.40 -0.57 -6.95
CA ASP A 108 2.36 0.50 -6.70
C ASP A 108 1.75 1.88 -6.92
N SER A 109 0.88 2.05 -7.93
CA SER A 109 0.18 3.31 -8.17
C SER A 109 -0.75 3.67 -7.03
N TYR A 110 -1.56 2.72 -6.57
CA TYR A 110 -2.48 2.95 -5.45
C TYR A 110 -1.76 3.16 -4.12
N ARG A 111 -0.57 2.58 -3.94
CA ARG A 111 0.27 2.88 -2.77
C ARG A 111 0.73 4.34 -2.78
N VAL A 112 1.13 4.88 -3.92
CA VAL A 112 1.49 6.31 -4.03
C VAL A 112 0.28 7.21 -3.77
N ILE A 113 -0.89 6.87 -4.32
CA ILE A 113 -2.14 7.59 -4.07
C ILE A 113 -2.48 7.59 -2.57
N ALA A 114 -2.37 6.42 -1.91
CA ALA A 114 -2.62 6.31 -0.47
C ALA A 114 -1.67 7.21 0.34
N ASN A 115 -0.37 7.24 0.01
CA ASN A 115 0.59 8.12 0.66
C ASN A 115 0.23 9.60 0.48
N CYS A 116 -0.23 9.99 -0.72
CA CYS A 116 -0.67 11.36 -0.96
C CYS A 116 -1.93 11.71 -0.15
N ASN A 117 -2.89 10.79 -0.03
CA ASN A 117 -4.09 11.02 0.76
C ASN A 117 -3.77 11.23 2.24
N VAL A 118 -2.86 10.42 2.81
CA VAL A 118 -2.41 10.58 4.20
C VAL A 118 -1.78 11.96 4.47
N ILE A 119 -1.15 12.58 3.47
CA ILE A 119 -0.56 13.92 3.61
C ILE A 119 -1.64 15.02 3.58
N LEU A 120 -2.77 14.74 2.92
CA LEU A 120 -3.84 15.71 2.71
C LEU A 120 -4.90 15.70 3.84
N ASP A 121 -4.98 14.62 4.62
CA ASP A 121 -5.87 14.47 5.77
C ASP A 121 -5.30 15.15 7.01
#